data_86e4234554ba120c4613761893179c18
#
_entry.id   86e4234554ba120c4613761893179c18
#
_cell.length_a   1.000
_cell.length_b   1.000
_cell.length_c   1.000
_cell.angle_alpha   90.00
_cell.angle_beta   90.00
_cell.angle_gamma   90.00
#
_symmetry.space_group_name_H-M   'P 1'
#
loop_
_entity.id
_entity.type
_entity.pdbx_description
1 polymer ?
#
loop_
_entity_poly.entity_id
_entity_poly.type
_entity_poly.pdbx_seq_one_letter_code
_entity_poly.pdbx_strand_id
1 'polypeptide(L)'
;MIGQKNNINTIIQWRCNKSVPRFIIISGDVGSGRLTFAKVIIKMINAKGIIMGNSIAEVRETIENAYTITEPTCYIFRNADDMKNESKNALLKVVEESPNNAYFIMTVQNIDNILGTIKSRGTVIKMEPYTREELLSTTNDEVLLKYCSNVGQTMEDVENIKNAEYLVDEVFQAFRDKSGTKLLKACTNLRGKQTETDKCDCTLFMRVLRKNILSLDTGLLQSIDIYHISRCMQEISRNTINNKASIECMLINILEDIKNAEIS
;
A
#
# COMPACT_ATOMS: atom_id res chain seq x y z
N MET A 1 5.74 -18.86 3.26
CA MET A 1 4.91 -17.67 3.02
C MET A 1 3.53 -18.00 3.53
N ILE A 2 2.88 -17.09 4.22
CA ILE A 2 1.51 -17.28 4.71
C ILE A 2 0.55 -16.79 3.62
N GLY A 3 -0.57 -17.48 3.44
CA GLY A 3 -1.58 -17.13 2.43
C GLY A 3 -1.12 -17.33 0.97
N GLN A 4 -1.79 -16.63 0.06
CA GLN A 4 -1.43 -16.60 -1.37
C GLN A 4 -1.47 -17.96 -2.08
N LYS A 5 -2.36 -18.85 -1.69
CA LYS A 5 -2.40 -20.23 -2.20
C LYS A 5 -2.56 -20.32 -3.71
N ASN A 6 -3.47 -19.53 -4.30
CA ASN A 6 -3.70 -19.54 -5.75
C ASN A 6 -2.49 -18.97 -6.49
N ASN A 7 -1.91 -17.87 -5.98
CA ASN A 7 -0.72 -17.27 -6.55
C ASN A 7 0.47 -18.25 -6.51
N ILE A 8 0.66 -18.98 -5.41
CA ILE A 8 1.70 -20.01 -5.30
C ILE A 8 1.46 -21.13 -6.31
N ASN A 9 0.23 -21.62 -6.46
CA ASN A 9 -0.12 -22.64 -7.45
C ASN A 9 0.19 -22.17 -8.88
N THR A 10 -0.10 -20.92 -9.20
CA THR A 10 0.25 -20.31 -10.49
C THR A 10 1.76 -20.37 -10.77
N ILE A 11 2.57 -20.03 -9.77
CA ILE A 11 4.05 -20.08 -9.93
C ILE A 11 4.52 -21.53 -10.10
N ILE A 12 3.94 -22.48 -9.36
CA ILE A 12 4.26 -23.91 -9.50
C ILE A 12 3.95 -24.38 -10.93
N GLN A 13 2.80 -24.00 -11.49
CA GLN A 13 2.43 -24.30 -12.87
C GLN A 13 3.42 -23.72 -13.87
N TRP A 14 3.84 -22.45 -13.70
CA TRP A 14 4.85 -21.86 -14.55
C TRP A 14 6.17 -22.64 -14.55
N ARG A 15 6.60 -23.10 -13.38
CA ARG A 15 7.80 -23.92 -13.24
C ARG A 15 7.65 -25.28 -13.93
N CYS A 16 6.54 -25.98 -13.69
CA CYS A 16 6.27 -27.28 -14.30
C CYS A 16 6.22 -27.19 -15.83
N ASN A 17 5.61 -26.13 -16.36
CA ASN A 17 5.45 -25.92 -17.79
C ASN A 17 6.66 -25.23 -18.44
N LYS A 18 7.69 -24.89 -17.67
CA LYS A 18 8.86 -24.07 -18.12
C LYS A 18 8.46 -22.76 -18.81
N SER A 19 7.35 -22.17 -18.36
CA SER A 19 6.72 -20.99 -18.98
C SER A 19 6.69 -19.79 -18.03
N VAL A 20 7.76 -19.59 -17.25
CA VAL A 20 7.87 -18.44 -16.34
C VAL A 20 7.92 -17.14 -17.13
N PRO A 21 7.00 -16.19 -16.90
CA PRO A 21 7.03 -14.91 -17.58
C PRO A 21 8.32 -14.15 -17.30
N ARG A 22 8.87 -13.50 -18.32
CA ARG A 22 10.09 -12.68 -18.18
C ARG A 22 9.83 -11.37 -17.45
N PHE A 23 8.61 -10.88 -17.51
CA PHE A 23 8.20 -9.67 -16.82
C PHE A 23 6.94 -9.90 -15.99
N ILE A 24 7.05 -9.65 -14.69
CA ILE A 24 5.99 -9.89 -13.71
C ILE A 24 5.74 -8.60 -12.93
N ILE A 25 4.47 -8.24 -12.75
CA ILE A 25 4.04 -7.10 -11.94
C ILE A 25 3.26 -7.65 -10.75
N ILE A 26 3.75 -7.42 -9.53
CA ILE A 26 3.11 -7.86 -8.29
C ILE A 26 2.43 -6.67 -7.64
N SER A 27 1.09 -6.68 -7.63
CA SER A 27 0.27 -5.60 -7.09
C SER A 27 -0.37 -6.00 -5.76
N GLY A 28 -0.41 -5.08 -4.81
CA GLY A 28 -1.07 -5.27 -3.50
C GLY A 28 -0.70 -4.19 -2.50
N ASP A 29 -1.43 -4.11 -1.41
CA ASP A 29 -1.26 -3.09 -0.38
C ASP A 29 0.12 -3.16 0.31
N VAL A 30 0.48 -2.09 1.00
CA VAL A 30 1.66 -2.07 1.88
C VAL A 30 1.52 -3.17 2.93
N GLY A 31 2.58 -3.96 3.11
CA GLY A 31 2.57 -5.09 4.05
C GLY A 31 1.95 -6.39 3.51
N SER A 32 1.38 -6.42 2.30
CA SER A 32 0.80 -7.64 1.70
C SER A 32 1.84 -8.72 1.32
N GLY A 33 3.14 -8.44 1.48
CA GLY A 33 4.20 -9.43 1.20
C GLY A 33 4.67 -9.48 -0.25
N ARG A 34 4.43 -8.45 -1.07
CA ARG A 34 4.86 -8.35 -2.47
C ARG A 34 6.33 -8.72 -2.69
N LEU A 35 7.23 -8.12 -1.89
CA LEU A 35 8.67 -8.42 -2.00
C LEU A 35 9.00 -9.84 -1.56
N THR A 36 8.34 -10.36 -0.52
CA THR A 36 8.48 -11.74 -0.08
C THR A 36 8.06 -12.69 -1.19
N PHE A 37 6.95 -12.37 -1.87
CA PHE A 37 6.46 -13.15 -3.00
C PHE A 37 7.42 -13.11 -4.20
N ALA A 38 7.99 -11.94 -4.53
CA ALA A 38 9.06 -11.81 -5.52
C ALA A 38 10.25 -12.72 -5.20
N LYS A 39 10.69 -12.77 -3.93
CA LYS A 39 11.77 -13.67 -3.50
C LYS A 39 11.40 -15.15 -3.64
N VAL A 40 10.12 -15.52 -3.48
CA VAL A 40 9.66 -16.90 -3.73
C VAL A 40 9.80 -17.24 -5.21
N ILE A 41 9.37 -16.35 -6.13
CA ILE A 41 9.52 -16.53 -7.57
C ILE A 41 11.01 -16.75 -7.92
N ILE A 42 11.90 -15.89 -7.42
CA ILE A 42 13.34 -15.96 -7.68
C ILE A 42 13.92 -17.31 -7.26
N LYS A 43 13.57 -17.78 -6.07
CA LYS A 43 14.00 -19.10 -5.60
C LYS A 43 13.50 -20.23 -6.50
N MET A 44 12.26 -20.13 -6.99
CA MET A 44 11.66 -21.16 -7.83
C MET A 44 12.29 -21.24 -9.23
N ILE A 45 12.74 -20.12 -9.78
CA ILE A 45 13.45 -20.09 -11.08
C ILE A 45 14.96 -20.28 -10.94
N ASN A 46 15.45 -20.45 -9.72
CA ASN A 46 16.88 -20.56 -9.41
C ASN A 46 17.71 -19.39 -9.97
N ALA A 47 17.19 -18.17 -9.84
CA ALA A 47 17.84 -16.95 -10.32
C ALA A 47 18.54 -16.19 -9.20
N LYS A 48 19.54 -15.38 -9.57
CA LYS A 48 20.10 -14.35 -8.70
C LYS A 48 19.14 -13.17 -8.61
N GLY A 49 18.73 -12.77 -7.42
CA GLY A 49 17.86 -11.60 -7.23
C GLY A 49 18.66 -10.34 -6.95
N ILE A 50 18.40 -9.27 -7.69
CA ILE A 50 19.02 -7.95 -7.51
C ILE A 50 17.91 -6.91 -7.33
N ILE A 51 17.95 -6.18 -6.21
CA ILE A 51 17.00 -5.07 -5.98
C ILE A 51 17.61 -3.82 -6.59
N MET A 52 16.86 -3.19 -7.50
CA MET A 52 17.28 -2.02 -8.23
C MET A 52 16.59 -0.76 -7.69
N GLY A 53 17.23 0.37 -7.89
CA GLY A 53 16.60 1.68 -7.67
C GLY A 53 15.65 2.05 -8.81
N ASN A 54 14.89 3.12 -8.59
CA ASN A 54 13.85 3.59 -9.50
C ASN A 54 14.28 4.81 -10.33
N SER A 55 15.53 5.27 -10.19
CA SER A 55 16.06 6.39 -10.99
C SER A 55 16.31 5.98 -12.43
N ILE A 56 16.27 6.94 -13.35
CA ILE A 56 16.52 6.68 -14.77
C ILE A 56 17.94 6.13 -15.03
N ALA A 57 18.93 6.56 -14.24
CA ALA A 57 20.30 6.08 -14.36
C ALA A 57 20.42 4.59 -14.00
N GLU A 58 19.87 4.19 -12.85
CA GLU A 58 19.86 2.79 -12.38
C GLU A 58 19.06 1.88 -13.32
N VAL A 59 17.94 2.38 -13.87
CA VAL A 59 17.15 1.64 -14.85
C VAL A 59 17.95 1.40 -16.13
N ARG A 60 18.67 2.40 -16.65
CA ARG A 60 19.52 2.25 -17.83
C ARG A 60 20.67 1.28 -17.60
N GLU A 61 21.35 1.38 -16.46
CA GLU A 61 22.39 0.42 -16.06
C GLU A 61 21.82 -1.01 -15.99
N THR A 62 20.62 -1.18 -15.44
CA THR A 62 19.95 -2.49 -15.41
C THR A 62 19.70 -3.04 -16.81
N ILE A 63 19.28 -2.19 -17.75
CA ILE A 63 19.02 -2.57 -19.15
C ILE A 63 20.32 -3.05 -19.80
N GLU A 64 21.41 -2.31 -19.68
CA GLU A 64 22.72 -2.67 -20.23
C GLU A 64 23.20 -4.00 -19.66
N ASN A 65 23.14 -4.17 -18.34
CA ASN A 65 23.54 -5.40 -17.68
C ASN A 65 22.69 -6.61 -18.10
N ALA A 66 21.38 -6.42 -18.35
CA ALA A 66 20.48 -7.51 -18.71
C ALA A 66 20.86 -8.23 -20.01
N TYR A 67 21.55 -7.57 -20.93
CA TYR A 67 22.02 -8.19 -22.19
C TYR A 67 23.34 -8.96 -22.05
N THR A 68 24.09 -8.74 -20.95
CA THR A 68 25.44 -9.31 -20.77
C THR A 68 25.48 -10.48 -19.80
N ILE A 69 24.39 -10.73 -19.06
CA ILE A 69 24.34 -11.78 -18.05
C ILE A 69 24.36 -13.18 -18.67
N THR A 70 25.09 -14.07 -18.04
CA THR A 70 25.20 -15.49 -18.42
C THR A 70 24.34 -16.42 -17.57
N GLU A 71 24.04 -16.00 -16.34
CA GLU A 71 23.26 -16.77 -15.38
C GLU A 71 21.85 -16.16 -15.20
N PRO A 72 20.83 -16.98 -14.89
CA PRO A 72 19.49 -16.47 -14.61
C PRO A 72 19.52 -15.38 -13.52
N THR A 73 19.14 -14.16 -13.89
CA THR A 73 19.13 -13.01 -13.00
C THR A 73 17.78 -12.32 -13.02
N CYS A 74 17.27 -11.98 -11.85
CA CYS A 74 15.99 -11.30 -11.67
C CYS A 74 16.21 -9.92 -11.08
N TYR A 75 15.84 -8.88 -11.82
CA TYR A 75 15.89 -7.49 -11.41
C TYR A 75 14.57 -7.10 -10.78
N ILE A 76 14.60 -6.59 -9.53
CA ILE A 76 13.41 -6.23 -8.77
C ILE A 76 13.33 -4.72 -8.61
N PHE A 77 12.29 -4.11 -9.16
CA PHE A 77 11.95 -2.70 -8.95
C PHE A 77 10.88 -2.61 -7.86
N ARG A 78 11.25 -2.03 -6.72
CA ARG A 78 10.34 -1.90 -5.58
C ARG A 78 9.51 -0.62 -5.71
N ASN A 79 8.21 -0.70 -5.38
CA ASN A 79 7.30 0.45 -5.42
C ASN A 79 7.41 1.20 -6.76
N ALA A 80 7.28 0.48 -7.86
CA ALA A 80 7.45 1.04 -9.20
C ALA A 80 6.34 2.04 -9.59
N ASP A 81 5.28 2.16 -8.79
CA ASP A 81 4.33 3.27 -8.85
C ASP A 81 5.03 4.63 -8.65
N ASP A 82 6.05 4.70 -7.80
CA ASP A 82 6.83 5.92 -7.52
C ASP A 82 7.85 6.26 -8.63
N MET A 83 8.06 5.36 -9.60
CA MET A 83 8.95 5.61 -10.73
C MET A 83 8.43 6.76 -11.60
N LYS A 84 9.34 7.62 -12.07
CA LYS A 84 9.02 8.61 -13.11
C LYS A 84 8.68 7.93 -14.43
N ASN A 85 7.83 8.56 -15.23
CA ASN A 85 7.42 8.02 -16.54
C ASN A 85 8.60 7.75 -17.47
N GLU A 86 9.67 8.55 -17.40
CA GLU A 86 10.90 8.35 -18.15
C GLU A 86 11.58 7.01 -17.83
N SER A 87 11.67 6.66 -16.53
CA SER A 87 12.20 5.39 -16.06
C SER A 87 11.30 4.22 -16.48
N LYS A 88 9.98 4.39 -16.38
CA LYS A 88 8.98 3.40 -16.81
C LYS A 88 9.09 3.14 -18.32
N ASN A 89 9.22 4.19 -19.12
CA ASN A 89 9.36 4.07 -20.59
C ASN A 89 10.69 3.43 -21.01
N ALA A 90 11.79 3.71 -20.31
CA ALA A 90 13.08 3.09 -20.60
C ALA A 90 13.02 1.55 -20.47
N LEU A 91 12.22 1.01 -19.53
CA LEU A 91 12.08 -0.44 -19.36
C LEU A 91 11.29 -1.12 -20.49
N LEU A 92 10.46 -0.39 -21.23
CA LEU A 92 9.62 -1.01 -22.26
C LEU A 92 10.42 -1.81 -23.27
N LYS A 93 11.56 -1.27 -23.74
CA LYS A 93 12.40 -1.94 -24.75
C LYS A 93 12.92 -3.28 -24.23
N VAL A 94 13.55 -3.31 -23.05
CA VAL A 94 14.14 -4.53 -22.50
C VAL A 94 13.09 -5.57 -22.13
N VAL A 95 11.91 -5.13 -21.74
CA VAL A 95 10.78 -6.02 -21.43
C VAL A 95 10.21 -6.66 -22.70
N GLU A 96 10.19 -5.91 -23.82
CA GLU A 96 9.78 -6.42 -25.15
C GLU A 96 10.80 -7.41 -25.70
N GLU A 97 12.07 -7.06 -25.68
CA GLU A 97 13.15 -7.88 -26.23
C GLU A 97 13.45 -9.11 -25.38
N SER A 98 13.12 -9.04 -24.07
CA SER A 98 13.27 -10.15 -23.11
C SER A 98 14.60 -10.90 -23.22
N PRO A 99 15.75 -10.28 -22.85
CA PRO A 99 17.06 -10.91 -22.97
C PRO A 99 17.10 -12.28 -22.31
N ASN A 100 17.86 -13.21 -22.89
CA ASN A 100 18.05 -14.53 -22.31
C ASN A 100 18.61 -14.40 -20.89
N ASN A 101 18.12 -15.21 -19.97
CA ASN A 101 18.50 -15.20 -18.55
C ASN A 101 18.06 -13.96 -17.73
N ALA A 102 17.44 -12.93 -18.32
CA ALA A 102 16.94 -11.79 -17.59
C ALA A 102 15.44 -11.95 -17.25
N TYR A 103 15.12 -11.72 -15.99
CA TYR A 103 13.74 -11.62 -15.47
C TYR A 103 13.56 -10.26 -14.82
N PHE A 104 12.38 -9.70 -14.93
CA PHE A 104 12.06 -8.41 -14.36
C PHE A 104 10.81 -8.54 -13.48
N ILE A 105 10.88 -8.04 -12.24
CA ILE A 105 9.74 -8.00 -11.33
C ILE A 105 9.54 -6.57 -10.87
N MET A 106 8.34 -6.04 -11.06
CA MET A 106 7.91 -4.79 -10.44
C MET A 106 6.98 -5.08 -9.28
N THR A 107 7.20 -4.44 -8.13
CA THR A 107 6.20 -4.42 -7.05
C THR A 107 5.51 -3.07 -7.04
N VAL A 108 4.18 -3.05 -6.98
CA VAL A 108 3.35 -1.83 -7.02
C VAL A 108 2.27 -1.90 -5.95
N GLN A 109 1.87 -0.75 -5.41
CA GLN A 109 0.73 -0.68 -4.52
C GLN A 109 -0.57 -0.70 -5.31
N ASN A 110 -0.66 0.19 -6.30
CA ASN A 110 -1.80 0.28 -7.17
C ASN A 110 -1.39 0.06 -8.63
N ILE A 111 -1.93 -0.98 -9.25
CA ILE A 111 -1.67 -1.30 -10.65
C ILE A 111 -2.12 -0.17 -11.60
N ASP A 112 -3.07 0.66 -11.19
CA ASP A 112 -3.59 1.75 -12.02
C ASP A 112 -2.61 2.91 -12.18
N ASN A 113 -1.61 3.01 -11.30
CA ASN A 113 -0.52 3.97 -11.40
C ASN A 113 0.58 3.55 -12.41
N ILE A 114 0.44 2.38 -13.02
CA ILE A 114 1.38 1.88 -14.03
C ILE A 114 0.85 2.14 -15.44
N LEU A 115 1.73 2.57 -16.34
CA LEU A 115 1.41 2.83 -17.73
C LEU A 115 0.75 1.61 -18.39
N GLY A 116 -0.30 1.84 -19.17
CA GLY A 116 -1.00 0.78 -19.91
C GLY A 116 -0.09 -0.05 -20.80
N THR A 117 0.93 0.60 -21.39
CA THR A 117 1.96 -0.03 -22.22
C THR A 117 2.85 -1.03 -21.44
N ILE A 118 3.09 -0.79 -20.16
CA ILE A 118 3.81 -1.71 -19.28
C ILE A 118 2.90 -2.85 -18.84
N LYS A 119 1.65 -2.54 -18.48
CA LYS A 119 0.68 -3.56 -18.05
C LYS A 119 0.43 -4.60 -19.14
N SER A 120 0.34 -4.18 -20.41
CA SER A 120 0.07 -5.08 -21.54
C SER A 120 1.21 -6.05 -21.84
N ARG A 121 2.40 -5.79 -21.33
CA ARG A 121 3.60 -6.63 -21.52
C ARG A 121 3.97 -7.48 -20.31
N GLY A 122 3.41 -7.15 -19.16
CA GLY A 122 3.68 -7.85 -17.90
C GLY A 122 2.59 -8.83 -17.52
N THR A 123 2.97 -9.92 -16.87
CA THR A 123 2.01 -10.78 -16.18
C THR A 123 1.72 -10.20 -14.82
N VAL A 124 0.46 -9.78 -14.60
CA VAL A 124 0.04 -9.16 -13.35
C VAL A 124 -0.39 -10.22 -12.36
N ILE A 125 0.21 -10.20 -11.18
CA ILE A 125 -0.21 -10.98 -10.00
C ILE A 125 -0.74 -10.00 -8.97
N LYS A 126 -2.00 -10.17 -8.58
CA LYS A 126 -2.59 -9.43 -7.46
C LYS A 126 -2.41 -10.25 -6.19
N MET A 127 -1.87 -9.61 -5.14
CA MET A 127 -1.79 -10.21 -3.82
C MET A 127 -3.21 -10.43 -3.29
N GLU A 128 -3.49 -11.65 -2.84
CA GLU A 128 -4.78 -12.01 -2.26
C GLU A 128 -4.94 -11.41 -0.86
N PRO A 129 -6.15 -10.99 -0.48
CA PRO A 129 -6.41 -10.57 0.89
C PRO A 129 -6.17 -11.74 1.85
N TYR A 130 -5.68 -11.45 3.04
CA TYR A 130 -5.45 -12.45 4.07
C TYR A 130 -6.74 -12.78 4.83
N THR A 131 -6.94 -14.05 5.12
CA THR A 131 -8.02 -14.49 6.00
C THR A 131 -7.68 -14.18 7.47
N ARG A 132 -8.70 -14.12 8.34
CA ARG A 132 -8.49 -13.94 9.78
C ARG A 132 -7.61 -15.05 10.37
N GLU A 133 -7.78 -16.29 9.92
CA GLU A 133 -6.98 -17.45 10.38
C GLU A 133 -5.50 -17.30 10.00
N GLU A 134 -5.23 -16.78 8.80
CA GLU A 134 -3.87 -16.51 8.35
C GLU A 134 -3.21 -15.39 9.18
N LEU A 135 -3.96 -14.36 9.57
CA LEU A 135 -3.47 -13.30 10.45
C LEU A 135 -3.25 -13.83 11.89
N LEU A 136 -4.14 -14.68 12.40
CA LEU A 136 -3.98 -15.35 13.69
C LEU A 136 -2.72 -16.21 13.77
N SER A 137 -2.27 -16.76 12.64
CA SER A 137 -1.00 -17.49 12.59
C SER A 137 0.24 -16.62 12.81
N THR A 138 0.11 -15.31 12.73
CA THR A 138 1.22 -14.34 12.89
C THR A 138 1.19 -13.59 14.21
N THR A 139 0.02 -13.40 14.79
CA THR A 139 -0.15 -12.71 16.06
C THR A 139 -1.42 -13.19 16.78
N ASN A 140 -1.34 -13.23 18.11
CA ASN A 140 -2.49 -13.48 18.99
C ASN A 140 -3.02 -12.18 19.63
N ASP A 141 -2.46 -11.01 19.28
CA ASP A 141 -2.88 -9.75 19.85
C ASP A 141 -4.19 -9.28 19.20
N GLU A 142 -5.23 -9.14 20.03
CA GLU A 142 -6.57 -8.77 19.57
C GLU A 142 -6.63 -7.33 19.02
N VAL A 143 -5.82 -6.41 19.54
CA VAL A 143 -5.74 -5.03 19.05
C VAL A 143 -5.18 -5.01 17.64
N LEU A 144 -4.08 -5.75 17.40
CA LEU A 144 -3.53 -5.91 16.06
C LEU A 144 -4.54 -6.54 15.11
N LEU A 145 -5.20 -7.63 15.52
CA LEU A 145 -6.19 -8.33 14.71
C LEU A 145 -7.42 -7.48 14.36
N LYS A 146 -7.81 -6.54 15.23
CA LYS A 146 -8.91 -5.61 14.97
C LYS A 146 -8.59 -4.69 13.79
N TYR A 147 -7.34 -4.21 13.67
CA TYR A 147 -6.95 -3.19 12.71
C TYR A 147 -6.12 -3.69 11.52
N CYS A 148 -5.56 -4.91 11.59
CA CYS A 148 -4.77 -5.46 10.49
C CYS A 148 -5.64 -6.04 9.38
N SER A 149 -5.21 -5.80 8.15
CA SER A 149 -5.77 -6.40 6.94
C SER A 149 -4.74 -7.29 6.21
N ASN A 150 -3.48 -7.24 6.61
CA ASN A 150 -2.41 -8.04 6.02
C ASN A 150 -1.30 -8.34 7.03
N VAL A 151 -0.45 -9.32 6.70
CA VAL A 151 0.60 -9.84 7.58
C VAL A 151 1.65 -8.79 7.94
N GLY A 152 1.96 -7.85 7.05
CA GLY A 152 2.94 -6.80 7.38
C GLY A 152 2.45 -5.86 8.48
N GLN A 153 1.15 -5.69 8.61
CA GLN A 153 0.55 -4.86 9.66
C GLN A 153 0.52 -5.56 11.03
N THR A 154 0.62 -6.88 11.09
CA THR A 154 0.72 -7.60 12.37
C THR A 154 2.07 -7.42 13.06
N MET A 155 3.02 -6.78 12.38
CA MET A 155 4.32 -6.41 12.92
C MET A 155 4.38 -4.98 13.45
N GLU A 156 3.27 -4.26 13.44
CA GLU A 156 3.19 -2.91 14.00
C GLU A 156 3.22 -2.94 15.53
N ASP A 157 3.70 -1.83 16.09
CA ASP A 157 3.68 -1.64 17.54
C ASP A 157 2.24 -1.39 18.01
N VAL A 158 1.80 -2.18 18.99
CA VAL A 158 0.49 -2.05 19.64
C VAL A 158 0.30 -0.67 20.25
N GLU A 159 1.37 -0.08 20.81
CA GLU A 159 1.35 1.27 21.38
C GLU A 159 0.95 2.32 20.33
N ASN A 160 1.50 2.24 19.14
CA ASN A 160 1.15 3.15 18.04
C ASN A 160 -0.34 3.04 17.67
N ILE A 161 -0.90 1.82 17.69
CA ILE A 161 -2.33 1.61 17.42
C ILE A 161 -3.19 2.22 18.53
N LYS A 162 -2.83 2.03 19.79
CA LYS A 162 -3.54 2.64 20.92
C LYS A 162 -3.49 4.16 20.88
N ASN A 163 -2.36 4.74 20.51
CA ASN A 163 -2.22 6.18 20.31
C ASN A 163 -3.13 6.69 19.18
N ALA A 164 -3.26 5.91 18.11
CA ALA A 164 -4.17 6.24 17.02
C ALA A 164 -5.65 6.08 17.44
N GLU A 165 -6.02 5.07 18.27
CA GLU A 165 -7.35 4.93 18.83
C GLU A 165 -7.70 6.15 19.69
N TYR A 166 -6.80 6.54 20.59
CA TYR A 166 -7.01 7.72 21.44
C TYR A 166 -7.24 8.99 20.60
N LEU A 167 -6.45 9.19 19.54
CA LEU A 167 -6.61 10.33 18.66
C LEU A 167 -7.94 10.31 17.88
N VAL A 168 -8.41 9.14 17.47
CA VAL A 168 -9.73 8.98 16.84
C VAL A 168 -10.85 9.31 17.83
N ASP A 169 -10.72 8.91 19.09
CA ASP A 169 -11.70 9.24 20.12
C ASP A 169 -11.74 10.75 20.39
N GLU A 170 -10.60 11.46 20.39
CA GLU A 170 -10.56 12.93 20.49
C GLU A 170 -11.28 13.59 19.30
N VAL A 171 -11.11 13.08 18.09
CA VAL A 171 -11.82 13.56 16.89
C VAL A 171 -13.32 13.31 17.02
N PHE A 172 -13.74 12.12 17.45
CA PHE A 172 -15.15 11.82 17.65
C PHE A 172 -15.78 12.70 18.74
N GLN A 173 -15.04 12.99 19.80
CA GLN A 173 -15.50 13.94 20.82
C GLN A 173 -15.64 15.35 20.23
N ALA A 174 -14.72 15.80 19.38
CA ALA A 174 -14.84 17.08 18.71
C ALA A 174 -16.07 17.14 17.77
N PHE A 175 -16.44 16.04 17.12
CA PHE A 175 -17.67 15.94 16.33
C PHE A 175 -18.93 16.05 17.20
N ARG A 176 -19.00 15.33 18.34
CA ARG A 176 -20.13 15.44 19.30
C ARG A 176 -20.28 16.85 19.84
N ASP A 177 -19.16 17.50 20.17
CA ASP A 177 -19.14 18.88 20.69
C ASP A 177 -19.26 19.94 19.59
N LYS A 178 -19.27 19.54 18.30
CA LYS A 178 -19.27 20.41 17.11
C LYS A 178 -18.20 21.51 17.16
N SER A 179 -17.06 21.19 17.74
CA SER A 179 -15.99 22.12 18.07
C SER A 179 -14.83 22.03 17.08
N GLY A 180 -14.72 23.02 16.18
CA GLY A 180 -13.58 23.14 15.27
C GLY A 180 -12.25 23.33 16.00
N THR A 181 -12.24 24.01 17.14
CA THR A 181 -11.01 24.22 17.94
C THR A 181 -10.50 22.91 18.54
N LYS A 182 -11.38 22.06 19.07
CA LYS A 182 -11.00 20.73 19.57
C LYS A 182 -10.49 19.84 18.43
N LEU A 183 -11.17 19.88 17.26
CA LEU A 183 -10.76 19.14 16.08
C LEU A 183 -9.35 19.54 15.61
N LEU A 184 -9.11 20.82 15.46
CA LEU A 184 -7.78 21.31 15.03
C LEU A 184 -6.69 20.95 16.05
N LYS A 185 -6.99 21.00 17.35
CA LYS A 185 -6.07 20.55 18.40
C LYS A 185 -5.73 19.06 18.23
N ALA A 186 -6.69 18.20 18.02
CA ALA A 186 -6.45 16.78 17.75
C ALA A 186 -5.55 16.58 16.52
N CYS A 187 -5.81 17.32 15.43
CA CYS A 187 -5.01 17.26 14.22
C CYS A 187 -3.53 17.64 14.41
N THR A 188 -3.17 18.40 15.45
CA THR A 188 -1.75 18.69 15.75
C THR A 188 -0.92 17.44 16.03
N ASN A 189 -1.57 16.36 16.52
CA ASN A 189 -0.95 15.08 16.85
C ASN A 189 -0.76 14.16 15.61
N LEU A 190 -1.23 14.57 14.43
CA LEU A 190 -0.94 13.88 13.18
C LEU A 190 0.46 14.24 12.66
N ARG A 191 1.16 13.23 12.15
CA ARG A 191 2.50 13.39 11.58
C ARG A 191 2.46 14.17 10.27
N GLY A 192 3.09 15.35 10.25
CA GLY A 192 3.24 16.16 9.03
C GLY A 192 4.55 15.91 8.29
N LYS A 193 5.62 15.55 9.03
CA LYS A 193 6.97 15.29 8.48
C LYS A 193 7.50 13.94 9.00
N GLN A 194 8.35 13.29 8.22
CA GLN A 194 8.96 12.00 8.61
C GLN A 194 9.80 12.08 9.91
N THR A 195 10.30 13.27 10.25
CA THR A 195 11.10 13.50 11.47
C THR A 195 10.27 13.57 12.76
N GLU A 196 8.94 13.70 12.66
CA GLU A 196 8.02 13.76 13.80
C GLU A 196 7.62 12.33 14.22
N THR A 197 8.52 11.60 14.84
CA THR A 197 8.32 10.18 15.22
C THR A 197 7.41 9.99 16.43
N ASP A 198 7.20 11.03 17.22
CA ASP A 198 6.34 11.10 18.39
C ASP A 198 4.84 11.28 18.04
N LYS A 199 4.56 11.58 16.77
CA LYS A 199 3.19 11.82 16.28
C LYS A 199 2.61 10.60 15.56
N CYS A 200 1.29 10.53 15.55
CA CYS A 200 0.54 9.46 14.90
C CYS A 200 0.73 9.47 13.37
N ASP A 201 1.05 8.31 12.81
CA ASP A 201 1.13 8.14 11.36
C ASP A 201 -0.24 8.32 10.69
N CYS A 202 -0.29 9.09 9.61
CA CYS A 202 -1.53 9.41 8.91
C CYS A 202 -2.23 8.18 8.33
N THR A 203 -1.48 7.20 7.83
CA THR A 203 -2.04 5.96 7.26
C THR A 203 -2.64 5.09 8.37
N LEU A 204 -1.95 4.99 9.50
CA LEU A 204 -2.43 4.28 10.68
C LEU A 204 -3.70 4.95 11.25
N PHE A 205 -3.68 6.28 11.41
CA PHE A 205 -4.85 7.03 11.84
C PHE A 205 -6.08 6.77 10.97
N MET A 206 -5.93 6.86 9.64
CA MET A 206 -7.04 6.62 8.71
C MET A 206 -7.56 5.19 8.78
N ARG A 207 -6.68 4.21 9.00
CA ARG A 207 -7.09 2.81 9.17
C ARG A 207 -7.91 2.61 10.44
N VAL A 208 -7.49 3.22 11.56
CA VAL A 208 -8.20 3.17 12.83
C VAL A 208 -9.53 3.93 12.76
N LEU A 209 -9.52 5.13 12.19
CA LEU A 209 -10.73 5.94 11.96
C LEU A 209 -11.79 5.17 11.18
N ARG A 210 -11.40 4.59 10.03
CA ARG A 210 -12.32 3.81 9.19
C ARG A 210 -12.97 2.64 9.92
N LYS A 211 -12.22 1.95 10.78
CA LYS A 211 -12.74 0.79 11.54
C LYS A 211 -13.69 1.21 12.67
N ASN A 212 -13.47 2.40 13.24
CA ASN A 212 -14.26 2.88 14.37
C ASN A 212 -15.38 3.84 13.98
N ILE A 213 -15.46 4.32 12.73
CA ILE A 213 -16.47 5.31 12.34
C ILE A 213 -17.90 4.81 12.54
N LEU A 214 -18.13 3.52 12.38
CA LEU A 214 -19.43 2.89 12.63
C LEU A 214 -19.81 2.82 14.11
N SER A 215 -18.89 3.15 15.02
CA SER A 215 -19.17 3.26 16.45
C SER A 215 -19.73 4.64 16.85
N LEU A 216 -19.80 5.59 15.92
CA LEU A 216 -20.45 6.88 16.14
C LEU A 216 -21.96 6.70 16.32
N ASP A 217 -22.57 7.61 17.06
CA ASP A 217 -24.02 7.67 17.24
C ASP A 217 -24.72 7.74 15.89
N THR A 218 -25.86 7.08 15.75
CA THR A 218 -26.60 6.96 14.47
C THR A 218 -26.93 8.32 13.85
N GLY A 219 -27.26 9.33 14.66
CA GLY A 219 -27.52 10.69 14.18
C GLY A 219 -26.29 11.36 13.56
N LEU A 220 -25.14 11.24 14.20
CA LEU A 220 -23.88 11.75 13.65
C LEU A 220 -23.46 10.99 12.39
N LEU A 221 -23.63 9.66 12.38
CA LEU A 221 -23.26 8.82 11.27
C LEU A 221 -24.06 9.15 10.00
N GLN A 222 -25.35 9.44 10.13
CA GLN A 222 -26.23 9.85 9.02
C GLN A 222 -25.85 11.22 8.42
N SER A 223 -25.22 12.08 9.22
CA SER A 223 -24.77 13.41 8.79
C SER A 223 -23.43 13.40 8.06
N ILE A 224 -22.69 12.28 8.09
CA ILE A 224 -21.36 12.18 7.49
C ILE A 224 -21.45 11.73 6.05
N ASP A 225 -20.96 12.55 5.11
CA ASP A 225 -20.75 12.09 3.75
C ASP A 225 -19.50 11.19 3.65
N ILE A 226 -19.74 9.89 3.46
CA ILE A 226 -18.68 8.87 3.29
C ILE A 226 -17.76 9.21 2.10
N TYR A 227 -18.21 10.02 1.16
CA TYR A 227 -17.41 10.48 0.04
C TYR A 227 -16.13 11.19 0.47
N HIS A 228 -16.19 12.04 1.52
CA HIS A 228 -15.01 12.73 2.06
C HIS A 228 -13.92 11.77 2.50
N ILE A 229 -14.31 10.68 3.18
CA ILE A 229 -13.37 9.65 3.65
C ILE A 229 -12.76 8.90 2.47
N SER A 230 -13.59 8.50 1.52
CA SER A 230 -13.13 7.76 0.33
C SER A 230 -12.17 8.59 -0.51
N ARG A 231 -12.45 9.87 -0.69
CA ARG A 231 -11.59 10.81 -1.41
C ARG A 231 -10.25 11.00 -0.71
N CYS A 232 -10.25 11.24 0.59
CA CYS A 232 -9.03 11.40 1.38
C CYS A 232 -8.14 10.16 1.30
N MET A 233 -8.72 8.96 1.38
CA MET A 233 -7.97 7.70 1.24
C MET A 233 -7.32 7.56 -0.14
N GLN A 234 -7.99 7.99 -1.20
CA GLN A 234 -7.42 7.99 -2.55
C GLN A 234 -6.25 8.97 -2.67
N GLU A 235 -6.37 10.16 -2.07
CA GLU A 235 -5.30 11.17 -2.07
C GLU A 235 -4.07 10.67 -1.31
N ILE A 236 -4.25 10.06 -0.14
CA ILE A 236 -3.17 9.46 0.66
C ILE A 236 -2.48 8.34 -0.11
N SER A 237 -3.26 7.47 -0.78
CA SER A 237 -2.69 6.36 -1.55
C SER A 237 -1.88 6.80 -2.78
N ARG A 238 -2.11 8.01 -3.28
CA ARG A 238 -1.39 8.58 -4.43
C ARG A 238 -0.08 9.28 -4.05
N ASN A 239 0.19 9.48 -2.75
CA ASN A 239 1.36 10.20 -2.23
C ASN A 239 1.61 11.58 -2.89
N THR A 240 0.55 12.23 -3.39
CA THR A 240 0.67 13.46 -4.20
C THR A 240 0.60 14.74 -3.37
N ILE A 241 0.12 14.65 -2.13
CA ILE A 241 -0.15 15.80 -1.26
C ILE A 241 0.31 15.48 0.17
N ASN A 242 0.50 16.48 1.00
CA ASN A 242 0.74 16.34 2.42
C ASN A 242 -0.45 15.59 3.07
N ASN A 243 -0.24 14.33 3.41
CA ASN A 243 -1.27 13.44 3.96
C ASN A 243 -1.99 14.05 5.18
N LYS A 244 -1.27 14.79 6.02
CA LYS A 244 -1.85 15.49 7.17
C LYS A 244 -2.87 16.53 6.71
N ALA A 245 -2.53 17.37 5.74
CA ALA A 245 -3.44 18.40 5.23
C ALA A 245 -4.70 17.80 4.59
N SER A 246 -4.57 16.69 3.86
CA SER A 246 -5.73 15.97 3.29
C SER A 246 -6.66 15.44 4.39
N ILE A 247 -6.11 14.90 5.48
CA ILE A 247 -6.89 14.43 6.62
C ILE A 247 -7.58 15.60 7.34
N GLU A 248 -6.85 16.69 7.61
CA GLU A 248 -7.41 17.89 8.23
C GLU A 248 -8.58 18.44 7.41
N CYS A 249 -8.44 18.54 6.11
CA CYS A 249 -9.49 19.01 5.20
C CYS A 249 -10.72 18.08 5.24
N MET A 250 -10.51 16.77 5.20
CA MET A 250 -11.57 15.78 5.32
C MET A 250 -12.34 15.90 6.63
N LEU A 251 -11.62 15.99 7.76
CA LEU A 251 -12.24 16.08 9.08
C LEU A 251 -13.02 17.39 9.27
N ILE A 252 -12.54 18.51 8.70
CA ILE A 252 -13.25 19.79 8.72
C ILE A 252 -14.55 19.68 7.91
N ASN A 253 -14.51 19.09 6.70
CA ASN A 253 -15.71 18.90 5.88
C ASN A 253 -16.76 18.04 6.59
N ILE A 254 -16.34 16.94 7.23
CA ILE A 254 -17.24 16.10 8.04
C ILE A 254 -17.86 16.92 9.20
N LEU A 255 -17.09 17.75 9.88
CA LEU A 255 -17.62 18.59 10.94
C LEU A 255 -18.64 19.63 10.43
N GLU A 256 -18.43 20.16 9.23
CA GLU A 256 -19.37 21.08 8.57
C GLU A 256 -20.66 20.35 8.19
N ASP A 257 -20.58 19.14 7.65
CA ASP A 257 -21.75 18.31 7.35
C ASP A 257 -22.60 18.06 8.60
N ILE A 258 -21.94 17.69 9.73
CA ILE A 258 -22.60 17.47 11.02
C ILE A 258 -23.31 18.74 11.54
N LYS A 259 -22.70 19.93 11.34
CA LYS A 259 -23.33 21.20 11.75
C LYS A 259 -24.54 21.56 10.88
N ASN A 260 -24.43 21.30 9.58
CA ASN A 260 -25.48 21.66 8.62
C ASN A 260 -26.70 20.73 8.69
N ALA A 261 -26.52 19.46 9.06
CA ALA A 261 -27.61 18.50 9.19
C ALA A 261 -28.63 18.83 10.29
N GLU A 262 -28.32 19.74 11.21
CA GLU A 262 -29.28 20.21 12.25
C GLU A 262 -30.04 21.48 11.84
N ILE A 263 -29.62 22.14 10.78
CA ILE A 263 -30.25 23.39 10.32
C ILE A 263 -31.34 23.07 9.28
N SER A 264 -31.31 21.85 8.75
CA SER A 264 -32.31 21.31 7.79
C SER A 264 -33.35 20.44 8.48
#